data_dacb66a88f44e07ada3af5d021fb9c60
#
_entry.id   dacb66a88f44e07ada3af5d021fb9c60
#
_cell.length_a   1.000
_cell.length_b   1.000
_cell.length_c   1.000
_cell.angle_alpha   90.00
_cell.angle_beta   90.00
_cell.angle_gamma   90.00
#
_symmetry.space_group_name_H-M   'P 1'
#
loop_
_entity.id
_entity.type
_entity.pdbx_description
1 polymer ?
#
loop_
_entity_poly.entity_id
_entity_poly.type
_entity_poly.pdbx_seq_one_letter_code
_entity_poly.pdbx_strand_id
1 'polypeptide(L)'
;MKQWGTVVHRVVAVVGAAWLVAGVWVVPAHSQQLPDYTLSPGDQLEISVWKEPDLTKTVVVRPDGKFSVPLAGEIIAVGRTISQIQADITGRLLKYIPEAVVTASLVLMEGNRIYVIGQVNKPGAYVMNPRFNVLQALSVAEGLTPFAGANDIIILRGSGPKQRVIQFRYGEVIKGRGLEQNIPLEAGDVVIVP
;
A
#
# COMPACT_ATOMS: atom_id res chain seq x y z
N MET A 1 4.77 101.39 -6.59
CA MET A 1 6.14 100.96 -6.28
C MET A 1 6.10 99.56 -5.68
N LYS A 2 6.79 98.74 -6.32
CA LYS A 2 6.98 97.23 -6.22
C LYS A 2 6.64 96.55 -4.89
N GLN A 3 5.74 95.61 -5.00
CA GLN A 3 5.48 94.57 -4.01
C GLN A 3 6.03 93.23 -4.54
N TRP A 4 6.87 92.59 -3.74
CA TRP A 4 7.38 91.28 -4.03
C TRP A 4 6.61 90.26 -3.18
N GLY A 5 5.89 89.37 -3.84
CA GLY A 5 5.18 88.26 -3.16
C GLY A 5 6.04 87.01 -3.11
N THR A 6 6.26 86.51 -1.94
CA THR A 6 6.99 85.31 -1.67
C THR A 6 6.08 84.08 -1.85
N VAL A 7 6.42 83.19 -2.82
CA VAL A 7 5.71 81.93 -3.04
C VAL A 7 6.33 80.85 -2.15
N VAL A 8 5.60 80.36 -1.19
CA VAL A 8 5.98 79.23 -0.34
C VAL A 8 5.53 77.93 -0.99
N HIS A 9 6.48 77.14 -1.43
CA HIS A 9 6.24 75.80 -1.95
C HIS A 9 6.12 74.79 -0.76
N ARG A 10 4.94 74.26 -0.56
CA ARG A 10 4.70 73.12 0.31
C ARG A 10 5.02 71.84 -0.44
N VAL A 11 6.13 71.24 -0.06
CA VAL A 11 6.48 69.87 -0.50
C VAL A 11 5.65 68.90 0.33
N VAL A 12 4.70 68.23 -0.30
CA VAL A 12 3.95 67.11 0.30
C VAL A 12 4.77 65.85 0.00
N ALA A 13 5.39 65.29 1.03
CA ALA A 13 6.03 63.98 0.99
C ALA A 13 4.97 62.88 1.06
N VAL A 14 4.73 62.22 -0.07
CA VAL A 14 3.89 61.00 -0.11
C VAL A 14 4.75 59.82 0.29
N VAL A 15 4.57 59.33 1.53
CA VAL A 15 5.18 58.06 2.01
C VAL A 15 4.33 56.92 1.46
N GLY A 16 4.78 56.31 0.38
CA GLY A 16 4.20 55.09 -0.17
C GLY A 16 4.56 53.88 0.69
N ALA A 17 3.64 53.39 1.50
CA ALA A 17 3.78 52.13 2.20
C ALA A 17 3.62 50.97 1.19
N ALA A 18 4.72 50.34 0.80
CA ALA A 18 4.72 49.12 0.00
C ALA A 18 4.35 47.94 0.91
N TRP A 19 3.14 47.44 0.80
CA TRP A 19 2.71 46.18 1.41
C TRP A 19 3.29 45.02 0.60
N LEU A 20 4.37 44.38 1.11
CA LEU A 20 4.83 43.09 0.65
C LEU A 20 3.82 42.01 1.06
N VAL A 21 2.91 41.67 0.14
CA VAL A 21 2.07 40.48 0.28
C VAL A 21 2.95 39.26 0.03
N ALA A 22 3.46 38.67 1.11
CA ALA A 22 4.10 37.35 1.05
C ALA A 22 3.02 36.31 0.73
N GLY A 23 2.90 35.96 -0.55
CA GLY A 23 2.03 34.89 -1.01
C GLY A 23 2.51 33.57 -0.41
N VAL A 24 1.77 33.07 0.59
CA VAL A 24 1.95 31.70 1.10
C VAL A 24 1.47 30.76 0.00
N TRP A 25 2.39 30.15 -0.70
CA TRP A 25 2.10 29.08 -1.64
C TRP A 25 1.72 27.85 -0.83
N VAL A 26 0.41 27.61 -0.68
CA VAL A 26 -0.10 26.35 -0.11
C VAL A 26 0.12 25.27 -1.17
N VAL A 27 1.21 24.51 -1.02
CA VAL A 27 1.45 23.30 -1.80
C VAL A 27 0.41 22.29 -1.37
N PRO A 28 -0.51 21.82 -2.23
CA PRO A 28 -1.44 20.77 -1.84
C PRO A 28 -0.62 19.53 -1.50
N ALA A 29 -0.70 19.08 -0.24
CA ALA A 29 -0.15 17.81 0.16
C ALA A 29 -0.92 16.71 -0.60
N HIS A 30 -0.29 16.14 -1.63
CA HIS A 30 -0.77 14.93 -2.25
C HIS A 30 -0.61 13.81 -1.21
N SER A 31 -1.68 13.47 -0.53
CA SER A 31 -1.75 12.22 0.22
C SER A 31 -1.59 11.09 -0.80
N GLN A 32 -0.45 10.42 -0.82
CA GLN A 32 -0.27 9.19 -1.58
C GLN A 32 -1.23 8.16 -0.96
N GLN A 33 -2.36 7.99 -1.61
CA GLN A 33 -3.32 6.97 -1.23
C GLN A 33 -2.66 5.62 -1.54
N LEU A 34 -2.37 4.85 -0.50
CA LEU A 34 -1.86 3.49 -0.66
C LEU A 34 -2.87 2.70 -1.50
N PRO A 35 -2.41 1.89 -2.46
CA PRO A 35 -3.31 1.08 -3.26
C PRO A 35 -4.12 0.15 -2.35
N ASP A 36 -5.42 0.03 -2.64
CA ASP A 36 -6.32 -0.85 -1.92
C ASP A 36 -5.76 -2.28 -1.91
N TYR A 37 -5.92 -2.95 -0.77
CA TYR A 37 -5.55 -4.34 -0.65
C TYR A 37 -6.40 -5.21 -1.59
N THR A 38 -5.75 -6.06 -2.36
CA THR A 38 -6.40 -7.06 -3.21
C THR A 38 -6.23 -8.45 -2.64
N LEU A 39 -7.33 -9.18 -2.58
CA LEU A 39 -7.39 -10.51 -1.97
C LEU A 39 -6.49 -11.52 -2.67
N SER A 40 -5.88 -12.37 -1.87
CA SER A 40 -4.98 -13.45 -2.28
C SER A 40 -5.49 -14.81 -1.75
N PRO A 41 -5.13 -15.93 -2.39
CA PRO A 41 -5.46 -17.25 -1.85
C PRO A 41 -4.90 -17.43 -0.43
N GLY A 42 -5.71 -17.98 0.47
CA GLY A 42 -5.39 -18.12 1.89
C GLY A 42 -5.95 -17.02 2.78
N ASP A 43 -6.38 -15.88 2.24
CA ASP A 43 -7.00 -14.82 3.02
C ASP A 43 -8.33 -15.29 3.61
N GLN A 44 -8.63 -14.81 4.81
CA GLN A 44 -9.90 -15.09 5.48
C GLN A 44 -10.76 -13.85 5.57
N LEU A 45 -12.00 -13.98 5.18
CA LEU A 45 -13.01 -12.93 5.22
C LEU A 45 -14.16 -13.35 6.13
N GLU A 46 -14.71 -12.41 6.85
CA GLU A 46 -16.02 -12.52 7.47
C GLU A 46 -17.04 -11.81 6.59
N ILE A 47 -18.05 -12.56 6.17
CA ILE A 47 -19.20 -12.01 5.43
C ILE A 47 -20.37 -11.98 6.40
N SER A 48 -20.96 -10.82 6.60
CA SER A 48 -22.13 -10.61 7.45
C SER A 48 -23.25 -9.98 6.62
N VAL A 49 -24.47 -10.48 6.81
CA VAL A 49 -25.67 -9.94 6.16
C VAL A 49 -26.62 -9.45 7.26
N TRP A 50 -27.01 -8.18 7.17
CA TRP A 50 -27.85 -7.54 8.17
C TRP A 50 -29.18 -8.27 8.32
N LYS A 51 -29.56 -8.59 9.57
CA LYS A 51 -30.76 -9.35 9.96
C LYS A 51 -30.81 -10.81 9.50
N GLU A 52 -29.73 -11.32 8.91
CA GLU A 52 -29.63 -12.70 8.42
C GLU A 52 -28.42 -13.41 9.07
N PRO A 53 -28.52 -13.79 10.35
CA PRO A 53 -27.40 -14.40 11.08
C PRO A 53 -26.93 -15.72 10.45
N ASP A 54 -27.84 -16.48 9.83
CA ASP A 54 -27.52 -17.75 9.18
C ASP A 54 -26.65 -17.60 7.93
N LEU A 55 -26.56 -16.37 7.38
CA LEU A 55 -25.69 -16.03 6.26
C LEU A 55 -24.35 -15.44 6.71
N THR A 56 -24.20 -15.14 8.02
CA THR A 56 -22.93 -14.67 8.57
C THR A 56 -21.95 -15.82 8.66
N LYS A 57 -20.83 -15.69 7.93
CA LYS A 57 -19.84 -16.78 7.82
C LYS A 57 -18.43 -16.26 7.58
N THR A 58 -17.47 -16.91 8.23
CA THR A 58 -16.06 -16.79 7.85
C THR A 58 -15.77 -17.71 6.68
N VAL A 59 -15.16 -17.16 5.64
CA VAL A 59 -14.77 -17.85 4.42
C VAL A 59 -13.28 -17.69 4.17
N VAL A 60 -12.67 -18.71 3.57
CA VAL A 60 -11.26 -18.69 3.15
C VAL A 60 -11.21 -18.62 1.62
N VAL A 61 -10.35 -17.75 1.09
CA VAL A 61 -10.06 -17.74 -0.35
C VAL A 61 -9.27 -19.00 -0.67
N ARG A 62 -9.87 -19.87 -1.47
CA ARG A 62 -9.28 -21.15 -1.88
C ARG A 62 -8.09 -20.90 -2.84
N PRO A 63 -7.23 -21.92 -3.07
CA PRO A 63 -6.12 -21.84 -4.02
C PRO A 63 -6.55 -21.51 -5.47
N ASP A 64 -7.81 -21.83 -5.84
CA ASP A 64 -8.39 -21.46 -7.14
C ASP A 64 -8.83 -19.99 -7.21
N GLY A 65 -8.60 -19.21 -6.14
CA GLY A 65 -8.93 -17.80 -6.05
C GLY A 65 -10.40 -17.48 -5.78
N LYS A 66 -11.19 -18.47 -5.34
CA LYS A 66 -12.62 -18.32 -5.10
C LYS A 66 -12.99 -18.67 -3.68
N PHE A 67 -14.19 -18.26 -3.26
CA PHE A 67 -14.88 -18.77 -2.06
C PHE A 67 -16.39 -18.87 -2.34
N SER A 68 -17.13 -19.52 -1.43
CA SER A 68 -18.57 -19.70 -1.59
C SER A 68 -19.33 -19.05 -0.43
N VAL A 69 -20.43 -18.38 -0.78
CA VAL A 69 -21.38 -17.77 0.16
C VAL A 69 -22.76 -18.39 -0.07
N PRO A 70 -23.53 -18.75 0.98
CA PRO A 70 -24.89 -19.22 0.82
C PRO A 70 -25.73 -18.24 -0.02
N LEU A 71 -26.59 -18.74 -0.86
CA LEU A 71 -27.45 -18.01 -1.80
C LEU A 71 -26.70 -17.21 -2.89
N ALA A 72 -25.51 -16.62 -2.59
CA ALA A 72 -24.72 -15.88 -3.56
C ALA A 72 -23.87 -16.80 -4.46
N GLY A 73 -23.60 -18.06 -4.04
CA GLY A 73 -22.81 -19.03 -4.79
C GLY A 73 -21.31 -18.77 -4.76
N GLU A 74 -20.59 -19.16 -5.80
CA GLU A 74 -19.14 -18.94 -5.93
C GLU A 74 -18.82 -17.50 -6.31
N ILE A 75 -17.87 -16.92 -5.58
CA ILE A 75 -17.34 -15.56 -5.76
C ILE A 75 -15.86 -15.66 -6.14
N ILE A 76 -15.46 -14.99 -7.21
CA ILE A 76 -14.06 -14.82 -7.57
C ILE A 76 -13.50 -13.71 -6.67
N ALA A 77 -12.48 -14.04 -5.86
CA ALA A 77 -11.91 -13.14 -4.87
C ALA A 77 -10.54 -12.60 -5.26
N VAL A 78 -9.66 -13.46 -5.82
CA VAL A 78 -8.28 -13.12 -6.10
C VAL A 78 -8.17 -11.87 -6.99
N GLY A 79 -7.30 -10.93 -6.59
CA GLY A 79 -7.06 -9.66 -7.29
C GLY A 79 -8.18 -8.63 -7.15
N ARG A 80 -9.23 -8.91 -6.39
CA ARG A 80 -10.33 -7.96 -6.12
C ARG A 80 -10.22 -7.36 -4.72
N THR A 81 -10.71 -6.14 -4.57
CA THR A 81 -10.80 -5.47 -3.27
C THR A 81 -12.02 -5.96 -2.48
N ILE A 82 -12.01 -5.74 -1.17
CA ILE A 82 -13.14 -6.09 -0.28
C ILE A 82 -14.42 -5.38 -0.74
N SER A 83 -14.32 -4.12 -1.12
CA SER A 83 -15.46 -3.34 -1.62
C SER A 83 -16.08 -3.94 -2.87
N GLN A 84 -15.27 -4.45 -3.80
CA GLN A 84 -15.74 -5.14 -5.00
C GLN A 84 -16.42 -6.48 -4.67
N ILE A 85 -15.91 -7.21 -3.69
CA ILE A 85 -16.50 -8.46 -3.19
C ILE A 85 -17.85 -8.18 -2.54
N GLN A 86 -17.91 -7.17 -1.67
CA GLN A 86 -19.14 -6.77 -1.00
C GLN A 86 -20.23 -6.40 -2.00
N ALA A 87 -19.91 -5.61 -3.03
CA ALA A 87 -20.85 -5.23 -4.08
C ALA A 87 -21.35 -6.44 -4.89
N ASP A 88 -20.48 -7.39 -5.23
CA ASP A 88 -20.85 -8.60 -5.96
C ASP A 88 -21.81 -9.48 -5.13
N ILE A 89 -21.48 -9.73 -3.86
CA ILE A 89 -22.35 -10.52 -2.96
C ILE A 89 -23.70 -9.83 -2.81
N THR A 90 -23.72 -8.52 -2.54
CA THR A 90 -24.97 -7.74 -2.43
C THR A 90 -25.84 -7.90 -3.67
N GLY A 91 -25.26 -7.68 -4.85
CA GLY A 91 -26.01 -7.80 -6.11
C GLY A 91 -26.61 -9.19 -6.35
N ARG A 92 -25.93 -10.26 -5.90
CA ARG A 92 -26.45 -11.64 -6.01
C ARG A 92 -27.54 -11.94 -4.99
N LEU A 93 -27.40 -11.43 -3.76
CA LEU A 93 -28.38 -11.66 -2.69
C LEU A 93 -29.69 -10.91 -2.90
N LEU A 94 -29.69 -9.76 -3.60
CA LEU A 94 -30.91 -9.01 -3.91
C LEU A 94 -31.99 -9.82 -4.64
N LYS A 95 -31.62 -10.93 -5.28
CA LYS A 95 -32.58 -11.87 -5.91
C LYS A 95 -33.41 -12.67 -4.90
N TYR A 96 -32.92 -12.81 -3.68
CA TYR A 96 -33.51 -13.62 -2.62
C TYR A 96 -33.93 -12.78 -1.41
N ILE A 97 -33.19 -11.72 -1.13
CA ILE A 97 -33.37 -10.87 0.04
C ILE A 97 -33.49 -9.41 -0.46
N PRO A 98 -34.71 -8.86 -0.51
CA PRO A 98 -34.90 -7.44 -0.80
C PRO A 98 -34.12 -6.59 0.23
N GLU A 99 -33.40 -5.55 -0.23
CA GLU A 99 -32.63 -4.64 0.63
C GLU A 99 -31.49 -5.34 1.41
N ALA A 100 -30.87 -6.39 0.87
CA ALA A 100 -29.73 -7.04 1.49
C ALA A 100 -28.58 -6.04 1.75
N VAL A 101 -28.20 -5.88 3.01
CA VAL A 101 -27.02 -5.10 3.42
C VAL A 101 -25.92 -6.08 3.81
N VAL A 102 -24.88 -6.15 2.98
CA VAL A 102 -23.74 -7.04 3.16
C VAL A 102 -22.55 -6.25 3.68
N THR A 103 -21.87 -6.79 4.68
CA THR A 103 -20.56 -6.30 5.14
C THR A 103 -19.55 -7.41 4.91
N ALA A 104 -18.44 -7.09 4.27
CA ALA A 104 -17.30 -7.97 4.12
C ALA A 104 -16.10 -7.37 4.87
N SER A 105 -15.49 -8.14 5.77
CA SER A 105 -14.34 -7.73 6.57
C SER A 105 -13.19 -8.72 6.39
N LEU A 106 -11.97 -8.22 6.28
CA LEU A 106 -10.77 -9.06 6.24
C LEU A 106 -10.39 -9.45 7.68
N VAL A 107 -10.34 -10.74 7.94
CA VAL A 107 -10.00 -11.30 9.28
C VAL A 107 -8.51 -11.63 9.34
N LEU A 108 -7.99 -12.34 8.33
CA LEU A 108 -6.58 -12.74 8.25
C LEU A 108 -6.05 -12.54 6.82
N MET A 109 -4.84 -11.99 6.72
CA MET A 109 -4.11 -11.77 5.46
C MET A 109 -3.05 -12.86 5.25
N GLU A 110 -3.48 -14.13 5.25
CA GLU A 110 -2.55 -15.26 5.13
C GLU A 110 -1.92 -15.39 3.74
N GLY A 111 -2.62 -14.94 2.71
CA GLY A 111 -2.14 -14.96 1.33
C GLY A 111 -1.08 -13.90 1.01
N ASN A 112 -0.94 -12.86 1.84
CA ASN A 112 0.02 -11.76 1.61
C ASN A 112 1.35 -12.03 2.31
N ARG A 113 2.05 -13.12 1.95
CA ARG A 113 3.31 -13.53 2.58
C ARG A 113 4.48 -13.46 1.60
N ILE A 114 5.64 -13.19 2.18
CA ILE A 114 6.95 -13.40 1.54
C ILE A 114 7.74 -14.44 2.31
N TYR A 115 8.77 -14.97 1.68
CA TYR A 115 9.69 -15.92 2.28
C TYR A 115 11.09 -15.35 2.26
N VAL A 116 11.80 -15.41 3.39
CA VAL A 116 13.20 -14.99 3.49
C VAL A 116 13.99 -16.20 3.92
N ILE A 117 14.99 -16.58 3.12
CA ILE A 117 15.81 -17.78 3.34
C ILE A 117 17.29 -17.46 3.16
N GLY A 118 18.13 -18.34 3.70
CA GLY A 118 19.59 -18.25 3.60
C GLY A 118 20.22 -17.53 4.79
N GLN A 119 21.25 -16.74 4.53
CA GLN A 119 22.12 -16.13 5.56
C GLN A 119 21.50 -14.88 6.18
N VAL A 120 20.32 -15.05 6.80
CA VAL A 120 19.67 -14.06 7.67
C VAL A 120 19.55 -14.63 9.09
N ASN A 121 19.46 -13.76 10.09
CA ASN A 121 19.37 -14.22 11.48
C ASN A 121 18.09 -15.00 11.78
N LYS A 122 16.99 -14.66 11.08
CA LYS A 122 15.69 -15.33 11.25
C LYS A 122 15.05 -15.63 9.90
N PRO A 123 15.42 -16.75 9.26
CA PRO A 123 14.76 -17.19 8.05
C PRO A 123 13.32 -17.64 8.34
N GLY A 124 12.39 -17.41 7.39
CA GLY A 124 10.99 -17.78 7.59
C GLY A 124 10.02 -17.15 6.59
N ALA A 125 8.73 -17.39 6.84
CA ALA A 125 7.63 -16.76 6.12
C ALA A 125 7.09 -15.56 6.91
N TYR A 126 6.90 -14.42 6.26
CA TYR A 126 6.47 -13.18 6.87
C TYR A 126 5.21 -12.64 6.20
N VAL A 127 4.19 -12.34 6.98
CA VAL A 127 2.99 -11.65 6.49
C VAL A 127 3.32 -10.18 6.27
N MET A 128 3.03 -9.67 5.08
CA MET A 128 3.24 -8.26 4.75
C MET A 128 2.01 -7.42 5.11
N ASN A 129 2.08 -6.72 6.24
CA ASN A 129 1.07 -5.72 6.61
C ASN A 129 1.75 -4.56 7.37
N PRO A 130 1.99 -3.41 6.75
CA PRO A 130 1.80 -3.08 5.32
C PRO A 130 2.76 -3.83 4.37
N ARG A 131 2.70 -3.52 3.07
CA ARG A 131 3.66 -4.09 2.09
C ARG A 131 5.09 -3.73 2.47
N PHE A 132 5.98 -4.70 2.38
CA PHE A 132 7.41 -4.51 2.62
C PHE A 132 8.15 -4.16 1.34
N ASN A 133 9.21 -3.38 1.44
CA ASN A 133 10.31 -3.38 0.48
C ASN A 133 11.39 -4.38 0.91
N VAL A 134 12.43 -4.56 0.08
CA VAL A 134 13.49 -5.55 0.35
C VAL A 134 14.20 -5.27 1.68
N LEU A 135 14.54 -4.00 1.97
CA LEU A 135 15.20 -3.65 3.24
C LEU A 135 14.31 -3.93 4.46
N GLN A 136 13.02 -3.68 4.36
CA GLN A 136 12.07 -3.98 5.43
C GLN A 136 11.95 -5.50 5.65
N ALA A 137 11.92 -6.30 4.57
CA ALA A 137 11.90 -7.74 4.67
C ALA A 137 13.16 -8.30 5.36
N LEU A 138 14.34 -7.76 5.02
CA LEU A 138 15.58 -8.12 5.70
C LEU A 138 15.58 -7.66 7.16
N SER A 139 14.96 -6.52 7.47
CA SER A 139 14.83 -6.02 8.85
C SER A 139 13.96 -6.93 9.72
N VAL A 140 12.81 -7.40 9.24
CA VAL A 140 11.96 -8.34 9.99
C VAL A 140 12.61 -9.72 10.13
N ALA A 141 13.52 -10.09 9.20
CA ALA A 141 14.36 -11.27 9.31
C ALA A 141 15.58 -11.08 10.24
N GLU A 142 15.58 -9.99 11.04
CA GLU A 142 16.64 -9.65 12.02
C GLU A 142 18.00 -9.39 11.37
N GLY A 143 18.01 -9.02 10.08
CA GLY A 143 19.20 -8.65 9.34
C GLY A 143 20.01 -9.84 8.81
N LEU A 144 21.15 -9.50 8.19
CA LEU A 144 22.06 -10.47 7.57
C LEU A 144 22.99 -11.08 8.61
N THR A 145 23.41 -12.34 8.43
CA THR A 145 24.46 -12.94 9.21
C THR A 145 25.83 -12.40 8.76
N PRO A 146 26.91 -12.55 9.57
CA PRO A 146 28.26 -12.16 9.17
C PRO A 146 28.80 -12.89 7.94
N PHE A 147 28.19 -14.02 7.54
CA PHE A 147 28.61 -14.86 6.42
C PHE A 147 27.81 -14.59 5.14
N ALA A 148 26.84 -13.66 5.20
CA ALA A 148 25.95 -13.37 4.07
C ALA A 148 26.68 -12.72 2.90
N GLY A 149 26.39 -13.19 1.70
CA GLY A 149 26.75 -12.54 0.43
C GLY A 149 25.88 -11.28 0.20
N ALA A 150 26.18 -10.19 0.94
CA ALA A 150 25.34 -9.00 1.03
C ALA A 150 25.05 -8.33 -0.33
N ASN A 151 25.85 -8.55 -1.36
CA ASN A 151 25.66 -7.97 -2.69
C ASN A 151 25.13 -8.98 -3.72
N ASP A 152 24.87 -10.21 -3.30
CA ASP A 152 24.44 -11.31 -4.17
C ASP A 152 23.03 -11.80 -3.81
N ILE A 153 22.27 -10.96 -3.09
CA ILE A 153 20.89 -11.24 -2.70
C ILE A 153 20.02 -11.24 -3.95
N ILE A 154 19.14 -12.22 -4.04
CA ILE A 154 18.18 -12.33 -5.14
C ILE A 154 16.75 -12.44 -4.62
N ILE A 155 15.82 -11.86 -5.36
CA ILE A 155 14.39 -12.01 -5.14
C ILE A 155 13.83 -12.86 -6.28
N LEU A 156 13.24 -14.00 -5.95
CA LEU A 156 12.48 -14.81 -6.90
C LEU A 156 11.02 -14.36 -6.86
N ARG A 157 10.51 -13.86 -7.97
CA ARG A 157 9.13 -13.43 -8.14
C ARG A 157 8.40 -14.24 -9.17
N GLY A 158 7.18 -14.67 -8.84
CA GLY A 158 6.35 -15.50 -9.68
C GLY A 158 6.66 -16.99 -9.55
N SER A 159 6.05 -17.83 -10.38
CA SER A 159 6.19 -19.28 -10.35
C SER A 159 6.28 -19.89 -11.76
N GLY A 160 6.92 -21.06 -11.86
CA GLY A 160 7.05 -21.80 -13.11
C GLY A 160 7.73 -20.97 -14.20
N PRO A 161 7.25 -21.05 -15.48
CA PRO A 161 7.90 -20.37 -16.61
C PRO A 161 7.90 -18.83 -16.53
N LYS A 162 7.10 -18.25 -15.64
CA LYS A 162 6.99 -16.79 -15.41
C LYS A 162 7.88 -16.31 -14.26
N GLN A 163 8.64 -17.19 -13.63
CA GLN A 163 9.52 -16.82 -12.54
C GLN A 163 10.62 -15.87 -13.03
N ARG A 164 10.86 -14.81 -12.26
CA ARG A 164 11.88 -13.79 -12.53
C ARG A 164 12.84 -13.72 -11.36
N VAL A 165 14.11 -13.49 -11.67
CA VAL A 165 15.17 -13.23 -10.70
C VAL A 165 15.45 -11.73 -10.71
N ILE A 166 15.38 -11.10 -9.54
CA ILE A 166 15.69 -9.68 -9.35
C ILE A 166 16.87 -9.62 -8.41
N GLN A 167 17.96 -8.97 -8.81
CA GLN A 167 19.15 -8.81 -7.98
C GLN A 167 18.98 -7.65 -7.00
N PHE A 168 19.55 -7.80 -5.82
CA PHE A 168 19.58 -6.78 -4.78
C PHE A 168 20.96 -6.72 -4.13
N ARG A 169 21.61 -5.57 -4.22
CA ARG A 169 22.94 -5.31 -3.66
C ARG A 169 22.82 -4.51 -2.37
N TYR A 170 22.63 -5.21 -1.27
CA TYR A 170 22.45 -4.62 0.04
C TYR A 170 23.51 -3.58 0.38
N GLY A 171 24.81 -3.92 0.19
CA GLY A 171 25.93 -3.04 0.49
C GLY A 171 25.97 -1.73 -0.33
N GLU A 172 25.32 -1.69 -1.51
CA GLU A 172 25.18 -0.46 -2.29
C GLU A 172 23.99 0.37 -1.78
N VAL A 173 22.86 -0.29 -1.55
CA VAL A 173 21.61 0.39 -1.15
C VAL A 173 21.75 1.07 0.21
N ILE A 174 22.39 0.43 1.20
CA ILE A 174 22.65 1.04 2.52
C ILE A 174 23.61 2.23 2.47
N LYS A 175 24.39 2.36 1.41
CA LYS A 175 25.27 3.53 1.15
C LYS A 175 24.57 4.60 0.30
N GLY A 176 23.27 4.46 0.06
CA GLY A 176 22.48 5.38 -0.73
C GLY A 176 22.67 5.27 -2.25
N ARG A 177 23.26 4.17 -2.75
CA ARG A 177 23.47 3.92 -4.17
C ARG A 177 22.52 2.82 -4.66
N GLY A 178 22.01 2.93 -5.90
CA GLY A 178 21.11 1.94 -6.48
C GLY A 178 19.80 1.76 -5.72
N LEU A 179 19.23 2.87 -5.22
CA LEU A 179 18.00 2.85 -4.39
C LEU A 179 16.80 2.27 -5.12
N GLU A 180 16.80 2.28 -6.45
CA GLU A 180 15.77 1.67 -7.31
C GLU A 180 15.69 0.15 -7.12
N GLN A 181 16.73 -0.49 -6.58
CA GLN A 181 16.72 -1.92 -6.26
C GLN A 181 15.87 -2.23 -5.01
N ASN A 182 15.59 -1.24 -4.16
CA ASN A 182 14.76 -1.42 -2.98
C ASN A 182 13.27 -1.42 -3.35
N ILE A 183 12.89 -2.36 -4.19
CA ILE A 183 11.55 -2.51 -4.72
C ILE A 183 10.54 -2.96 -3.65
N PRO A 184 9.25 -2.63 -3.80
CA PRO A 184 8.19 -3.25 -3.04
C PRO A 184 8.10 -4.75 -3.40
N LEU A 185 7.96 -5.58 -2.35
CA LEU A 185 7.77 -7.02 -2.50
C LEU A 185 6.29 -7.34 -2.76
N GLU A 186 6.06 -8.44 -3.44
CA GLU A 186 4.74 -8.97 -3.77
C GLU A 186 4.51 -10.30 -3.03
N ALA A 187 3.24 -10.66 -2.85
CA ALA A 187 2.87 -11.94 -2.25
C ALA A 187 3.51 -13.11 -3.03
N GLY A 188 4.15 -14.02 -2.29
CA GLY A 188 4.85 -15.16 -2.86
C GLY A 188 6.31 -14.91 -3.23
N ASP A 189 6.83 -13.68 -3.08
CA ASP A 189 8.24 -13.41 -3.30
C ASP A 189 9.12 -14.20 -2.33
N VAL A 190 10.24 -14.71 -2.84
CA VAL A 190 11.26 -15.40 -2.05
C VAL A 190 12.55 -14.57 -2.09
N VAL A 191 12.95 -14.03 -0.96
CA VAL A 191 14.22 -13.31 -0.79
C VAL A 191 15.28 -14.34 -0.37
N ILE A 192 16.31 -14.53 -1.19
CA ILE A 192 17.38 -15.49 -0.96
C ILE A 192 18.66 -14.73 -0.67
N VAL A 193 19.23 -15.00 0.49
CA VAL A 193 20.49 -14.42 0.94
C VAL A 193 21.54 -15.54 0.94
N PRO A 194 22.47 -15.55 -0.01
CA PRO A 194 23.53 -16.57 -0.09
C PRO A 194 24.60 -16.41 1.01
#